data_d8902092e726493b051a44f80d7fd2a2
#
_entry.id   d8902092e726493b051a44f80d7fd2a2
#
_cell.length_a   1.000
_cell.length_b   1.000
_cell.length_c   1.000
_cell.angle_alpha   90.00
_cell.angle_beta   90.00
_cell.angle_gamma   90.00
#
_symmetry.space_group_name_H-M   'P 1'
#
loop_
_entity.id
_entity.type
_entity.pdbx_description
1 polymer ?
#
loop_
_entity_poly.entity_id
_entity_poly.type
_entity_poly.pdbx_seq_one_letter_code
_entity_poly.pdbx_strand_id
1 'polypeptide(L)'
;MTFMYLGPELKGVVRHNQIFTYHPEKVIGQACGICSLARHLFVSMDNIVSCKNELRRAGSFLSLAYQKTEKKEKDRREISHGRL
;
A
#
# COMPACT_ATOMS: atom_id res chain seq x y z
N MET A 1 5.05 0.82 -18.99
CA MET A 1 4.99 -0.05 -17.81
C MET A 1 3.95 0.50 -16.84
N THR A 2 3.07 -0.35 -16.36
CA THR A 2 1.94 0.09 -15.55
C THR A 2 1.95 -0.62 -14.20
N PHE A 3 1.72 0.13 -13.14
CA PHE A 3 1.70 -0.38 -11.77
C PHE A 3 0.37 -0.08 -11.11
N MET A 4 -0.02 -0.91 -10.13
CA MET A 4 -1.20 -0.67 -9.33
C MET A 4 -0.84 -0.83 -7.85
N TYR A 5 -1.38 0.04 -7.02
CA TYR A 5 -1.22 -0.06 -5.58
C TYR A 5 -2.35 -0.89 -5.00
N LEU A 6 -2.01 -2.02 -4.38
CA LEU A 6 -3.00 -2.94 -3.81
C LEU A 6 -3.23 -2.74 -2.32
N GLY A 7 -2.54 -1.80 -1.71
CA GLY A 7 -2.67 -1.57 -0.27
C GLY A 7 -3.85 -0.71 0.11
N PRO A 8 -4.00 -0.46 1.41
CA PRO A 8 -5.05 0.44 1.89
C PRO A 8 -4.74 1.87 1.52
N GLU A 9 -5.76 2.70 1.46
CA GLU A 9 -5.57 4.12 1.17
C GLU A 9 -4.65 4.76 2.22
N LEU A 10 -3.64 5.48 1.74
CA LEU A 10 -2.77 6.29 2.58
C LEU A 10 -3.11 7.75 2.28
N LYS A 11 -3.84 8.36 3.18
CA LYS A 11 -4.40 9.70 2.98
C LYS A 11 -3.31 10.70 2.60
N GLY A 12 -3.51 11.38 1.48
CA GLY A 12 -2.53 12.34 0.99
C GLY A 12 -1.37 11.74 0.22
N VAL A 13 -1.29 10.42 0.11
CA VAL A 13 -0.19 9.72 -0.55
C VAL A 13 -0.68 8.90 -1.74
N VAL A 14 -1.53 7.91 -1.49
CA VAL A 14 -1.97 7.00 -2.55
C VAL A 14 -3.31 6.39 -2.16
N ARG A 15 -4.15 6.10 -3.18
CA ARG A 15 -5.44 5.47 -2.98
C ARG A 15 -5.37 3.98 -3.28
N HIS A 16 -6.27 3.23 -2.66
CA HIS A 16 -6.41 1.81 -2.97
C HIS A 16 -6.74 1.62 -4.46
N ASN A 17 -6.03 0.69 -5.10
CA ASN A 17 -6.19 0.39 -6.54
C ASN A 17 -5.79 1.54 -7.47
N GLN A 18 -5.06 2.53 -6.98
CA GLN A 18 -4.57 3.60 -7.84
C GLN A 18 -3.59 3.04 -8.86
N ILE A 19 -3.74 3.49 -10.11
CA ILE A 19 -2.92 3.01 -11.23
C ILE A 19 -1.90 4.07 -11.61
N PHE A 20 -0.67 3.62 -11.90
CA PHE A 20 0.42 4.50 -12.35
C PHE A 20 0.92 3.99 -13.70
N THR A 21 1.05 4.91 -14.65
CA THR A 21 1.58 4.55 -15.99
C THR A 21 3.09 4.64 -16.04
N TYR A 22 3.74 4.76 -14.88
CA TYR A 22 5.18 4.86 -14.73
C TYR A 22 5.56 4.26 -13.38
N HIS A 23 6.87 4.08 -13.14
CA HIS A 23 7.31 3.59 -11.84
C HIS A 23 7.19 4.72 -10.81
N PRO A 24 6.28 4.62 -9.84
CA PRO A 24 5.94 5.74 -8.95
C PRO A 24 6.92 5.86 -7.77
N GLU A 25 8.18 6.16 -8.04
CA GLU A 25 9.23 6.17 -7.02
C GLU A 25 8.93 7.12 -5.86
N LYS A 26 8.43 8.31 -6.16
CA LYS A 26 8.15 9.29 -5.11
C LYS A 26 7.03 8.82 -4.21
N VAL A 27 5.99 8.27 -4.80
CA VAL A 27 4.84 7.76 -4.03
C VAL A 27 5.27 6.58 -3.19
N ILE A 28 6.06 5.68 -3.75
CA ILE A 28 6.59 4.53 -3.01
C ILE A 28 7.42 5.02 -1.82
N GLY A 29 8.27 6.01 -2.04
CA GLY A 29 9.08 6.58 -0.97
C GLY A 29 8.23 7.17 0.16
N GLN A 30 7.17 7.90 -0.20
CA GLN A 30 6.26 8.48 0.78
C GLN A 30 5.51 7.38 1.55
N ALA A 31 5.05 6.35 0.84
CA ALA A 31 4.36 5.23 1.47
C ALA A 31 5.29 4.48 2.42
N CYS A 32 6.55 4.28 2.04
CA CYS A 32 7.53 3.63 2.89
C CYS A 32 7.85 4.43 4.14
N GLY A 33 7.68 5.74 4.08
CA GLY A 33 7.82 6.59 5.27
C GLY A 33 6.75 6.30 6.31
N ILE A 34 5.60 5.77 5.88
CA ILE A 34 4.51 5.37 6.77
C ILE A 34 4.71 3.93 7.23
N CYS A 35 4.96 3.04 6.28
CA CYS A 35 5.21 1.63 6.56
C CYS A 35 6.14 1.06 5.50
N SER A 36 7.29 0.53 5.91
CA SER A 36 8.28 0.02 4.96
C SER A 36 7.75 -1.12 4.11
N LEU A 37 6.74 -1.84 4.58
CA LEU A 37 6.16 -2.94 3.82
C LEU A 37 5.25 -2.47 2.69
N ALA A 38 4.86 -1.20 2.69
CA ALA A 38 3.97 -0.65 1.66
C ALA A 38 4.57 -0.78 0.27
N ARG A 39 5.89 -0.79 0.14
CA ARG A 39 6.55 -0.93 -1.15
C ARG A 39 6.13 -2.20 -1.89
N HIS A 40 5.84 -3.25 -1.15
CA HIS A 40 5.47 -4.55 -1.74
C HIS A 40 4.05 -4.56 -2.28
N LEU A 41 3.27 -3.54 -1.95
CA LEU A 41 1.90 -3.42 -2.41
C LEU A 41 1.78 -2.68 -3.75
N PHE A 42 2.89 -2.13 -4.24
CA PHE A 42 2.96 -1.53 -5.58
C PHE A 42 3.41 -2.63 -6.53
N VAL A 43 2.50 -3.13 -7.37
CA VAL A 43 2.79 -4.29 -8.22
C VAL A 43 2.61 -3.94 -9.69
N SER A 44 3.38 -4.64 -10.54
CA SER A 44 3.23 -4.50 -11.98
C SER A 44 1.90 -5.11 -12.42
N MET A 45 1.25 -4.47 -13.40
CA MET A 45 0.01 -5.02 -13.96
C MET A 45 0.22 -6.39 -14.57
N ASP A 46 1.44 -6.74 -14.97
CA ASP A 46 1.74 -8.06 -15.50
C ASP A 46 1.53 -9.15 -14.46
N ASN A 47 1.65 -8.81 -13.19
CA ASN A 47 1.52 -9.75 -12.08
C ASN A 47 0.25 -9.53 -11.27
N ILE A 48 -0.68 -8.72 -11.76
CA ILE A 48 -1.80 -8.24 -10.94
C ILE A 48 -2.69 -9.39 -10.46
N VAL A 49 -2.97 -10.37 -11.31
CA VAL A 49 -3.85 -11.48 -10.93
C VAL A 49 -3.22 -12.31 -9.82
N SER A 50 -1.94 -12.68 -9.99
CA SER A 50 -1.21 -13.44 -8.97
C SER A 50 -1.15 -12.69 -7.65
N CYS A 51 -0.87 -11.40 -7.71
CA CYS A 51 -0.76 -10.58 -6.50
C CYS A 51 -2.09 -10.42 -5.79
N LYS A 52 -3.18 -10.25 -6.54
CA LYS A 52 -4.51 -10.17 -5.94
C LYS A 52 -4.90 -11.48 -5.28
N ASN A 53 -4.56 -12.60 -5.91
CA ASN A 53 -4.83 -13.91 -5.33
C ASN A 53 -4.04 -14.11 -4.04
N GLU A 54 -2.78 -13.71 -4.05
CA GLU A 54 -1.96 -13.80 -2.84
C GLU A 54 -2.51 -12.92 -1.74
N LEU A 55 -2.96 -11.71 -2.08
CA LEU A 55 -3.51 -10.77 -1.11
C LEU A 55 -4.74 -11.35 -0.41
N ARG A 56 -5.57 -12.11 -1.12
CA ARG A 56 -6.76 -12.74 -0.55
C ARG A 56 -6.44 -13.88 0.39
N ARG A 57 -5.25 -14.45 0.28
CA ARG A 57 -4.87 -15.61 1.07
C ARG A 57 -4.42 -15.16 2.45
N ALA A 58 -5.16 -15.55 3.48
CA ALA A 58 -4.82 -15.18 4.85
C ALA A 58 -3.43 -15.71 5.20
N GLY A 59 -2.62 -14.87 5.82
CA GLY A 59 -1.28 -15.23 6.24
C GLY A 59 -0.22 -15.12 5.16
N SER A 60 -0.60 -14.78 3.92
CA SER A 60 0.39 -14.56 2.88
C SER A 60 1.20 -13.28 3.17
N PHE A 61 2.36 -13.15 2.51
CA PHE A 61 3.19 -11.98 2.71
C PHE A 61 2.45 -10.68 2.35
N LEU A 62 1.74 -10.67 1.22
CA LEU A 62 1.01 -9.47 0.82
C LEU A 62 -0.15 -9.16 1.76
N SER A 63 -0.82 -10.19 2.28
CA SER A 63 -1.88 -9.99 3.26
C SER A 63 -1.33 -9.35 4.52
N LEU A 64 -0.18 -9.82 5.00
CA LEU A 64 0.46 -9.26 6.18
C LEU A 64 0.94 -7.84 5.92
N ALA A 65 1.50 -7.58 4.74
CA ALA A 65 1.94 -6.24 4.38
C ALA A 65 0.75 -5.27 4.35
N TYR A 66 -0.38 -5.71 3.80
CA TYR A 66 -1.60 -4.90 3.78
C TYR A 66 -2.05 -4.56 5.19
N GLN A 67 -2.14 -5.55 6.06
CA GLN A 67 -2.60 -5.35 7.43
C GLN A 67 -1.69 -4.42 8.20
N LYS A 68 -0.38 -4.58 8.06
CA LYS A 68 0.57 -3.72 8.77
C LYS A 68 0.52 -2.28 8.26
N THR A 69 0.37 -2.12 6.96
CA THR A 69 0.26 -0.79 6.36
C THR A 69 -1.02 -0.11 6.82
N GLU A 70 -2.13 -0.85 6.85
CA GLU A 70 -3.41 -0.34 7.32
C GLU A 70 -3.32 0.11 8.77
N LYS A 71 -2.68 -0.69 9.62
CA LYS A 71 -2.52 -0.35 11.02
C LYS A 71 -1.68 0.91 11.19
N LYS A 72 -0.59 1.03 10.43
CA LYS A 72 0.26 2.22 10.51
C LYS A 72 -0.48 3.47 10.06
N GLU A 73 -1.29 3.36 9.01
CA GLU A 73 -2.07 4.48 8.54
C GLU A 73 -3.11 4.89 9.60
N LYS A 74 -3.76 3.92 10.22
CA LYS A 74 -4.73 4.20 11.26
C LYS A 74 -4.06 4.88 12.45
N ASP A 75 -2.89 4.39 12.88
CA ASP A 75 -2.15 5.00 13.97
C ASP A 75 -1.74 6.43 13.64
N ARG A 76 -1.30 6.66 12.40
CA ARG A 76 -0.90 7.99 11.94
C ARG A 76 -2.07 8.96 12.02
N ARG A 77 -3.25 8.52 11.62
CA ARG A 77 -4.45 9.36 11.63
C ARG A 77 -4.92 9.62 13.06
N GLU A 78 -4.85 8.61 13.93
CA GLU A 78 -5.24 8.76 15.33
C GLU A 78 -4.32 9.73 16.06
N ILE A 79 -3.01 9.64 15.83
CA ILE A 79 -2.06 10.54 16.46
C ILE A 79 -2.37 11.99 16.04
N SER A 80 -2.59 12.22 14.76
CA SER A 80 -2.93 13.53 14.26
C SER A 80 -4.22 14.05 14.89
N HIS A 81 -5.20 13.18 15.03
CA HIS A 81 -6.51 13.53 15.59
C HIS A 81 -6.43 13.73 17.10
N GLY A 82 -5.65 12.92 17.78
CA GLY A 82 -5.53 12.95 19.23
C GLY A 82 -4.84 14.17 19.78
N ARG A 83 -4.27 14.99 18.93
CA ARG A 83 -3.61 16.23 19.36
C ARG A 83 -4.59 17.34 19.67
N LEU A 84 -5.80 17.13 19.29
CA LEU A 84 -6.83 18.12 19.58
C LEU A 84 -7.29 18.02 21.02
#